data_593700a4cfbea5878a2b08369c4d3fee
#
_entry.id   593700a4cfbea5878a2b08369c4d3fee
#
_cell.length_a   1.000
_cell.length_b   1.000
_cell.length_c   1.000
_cell.angle_alpha   90.00
_cell.angle_beta   90.00
_cell.angle_gamma   90.00
#
_symmetry.space_group_name_H-M   'P 1'
#
loop_
_entity.id
_entity.type
_entity.pdbx_description
1 polymer ?
#
loop_
_entity_poly.entity_id
_entity_poly.type
_entity_poly.pdbx_seq_one_letter_code
_entity_poly.pdbx_strand_id
1 'polypeptide(L)'
;MCIRDRLQSATRAYRNGESDEMIVAALLHDIGDELAPMNHSEYAAAVLKPYVSDKTHWIIEKHGEFQMYYYAHHLGGNKNKRDEYKDHKYYQDTVDFCEKYDQNSFDPNYKSLPLNFFEPFVKKIFSRKPYSSI
;
A
#
# COMPACT_ATOMS: atom_id res chain seq x y z
N MET A 1 -5.70 -1.70 11.37
CA MET A 1 -5.19 -2.91 10.71
C MET A 1 -4.13 -3.57 11.58
N CYS A 2 -4.25 -4.87 11.85
CA CYS A 2 -3.28 -5.56 12.69
C CYS A 2 -2.05 -5.99 11.87
N ILE A 3 -0.97 -6.36 12.56
CA ILE A 3 0.28 -6.78 11.89
C ILE A 3 0.06 -7.97 10.96
N ARG A 4 -0.86 -8.87 11.30
CA ARG A 4 -1.17 -10.05 10.49
C ARG A 4 -1.67 -9.64 9.10
N ASP A 5 -2.52 -8.62 9.01
CA ASP A 5 -3.07 -8.16 7.74
C ASP A 5 -2.00 -7.50 6.89
N ARG A 6 -1.08 -6.77 7.52
CA ARG A 6 0.07 -6.16 6.83
C ARG A 6 1.00 -7.24 6.27
N LEU A 7 1.24 -8.28 7.05
CA LEU A 7 2.04 -9.42 6.59
C LEU A 7 1.37 -10.15 5.43
N GLN A 8 0.04 -10.25 5.44
CA GLN A 8 -0.70 -10.84 4.35
C GLN A 8 -0.54 -10.01 3.07
N SER A 9 -0.68 -8.69 3.16
CA SER A 9 -0.50 -7.78 2.01
C SER A 9 0.89 -7.96 1.40
N ALA A 10 1.93 -7.93 2.22
CA ALA A 10 3.31 -8.08 1.76
C ALA A 10 3.57 -9.47 1.17
N THR A 11 3.00 -10.52 1.78
CA THR A 11 3.16 -11.89 1.28
C THR A 11 2.50 -12.05 -0.08
N ARG A 12 1.32 -11.49 -0.30
CA ARG A 12 0.65 -11.52 -1.59
C ARG A 12 1.47 -10.82 -2.66
N ALA A 13 2.04 -9.67 -2.33
CA ALA A 13 2.91 -8.93 -3.24
C ALA A 13 4.17 -9.74 -3.59
N TYR A 14 4.79 -10.35 -2.60
CA TYR A 14 5.98 -11.18 -2.80
C TYR A 14 5.68 -12.38 -3.72
N ARG A 15 4.59 -13.10 -3.44
CA ARG A 15 4.20 -14.29 -4.23
C ARG A 15 3.77 -13.93 -5.64
N ASN A 16 3.33 -12.70 -5.86
CA ASN A 16 2.93 -12.22 -7.18
C ASN A 16 4.10 -11.67 -8.00
N GLY A 17 5.32 -11.74 -7.48
CA GLY A 17 6.51 -11.32 -8.20
C GLY A 17 6.75 -9.82 -8.25
N GLU A 18 6.17 -9.07 -7.33
CA GLU A 18 6.36 -7.62 -7.26
C GLU A 18 7.78 -7.24 -6.87
N SER A 19 8.18 -6.01 -7.19
CA SER A 19 9.51 -5.49 -6.81
C SER A 19 9.66 -5.40 -5.30
N ASP A 20 10.91 -5.37 -4.82
CA ASP A 20 11.19 -5.19 -3.39
C ASP A 20 10.54 -3.93 -2.84
N GLU A 21 10.57 -2.85 -3.61
CA GLU A 21 9.95 -1.59 -3.27
C GLU A 21 8.44 -1.73 -3.05
N MET A 22 7.76 -2.44 -3.94
CA MET A 22 6.31 -2.66 -3.82
C MET A 22 5.98 -3.59 -2.66
N ILE A 23 6.82 -4.59 -2.37
CA ILE A 23 6.62 -5.48 -1.21
C ILE A 23 6.67 -4.67 0.09
N VAL A 24 7.66 -3.79 0.23
CA VAL A 24 7.79 -2.92 1.41
C VAL A 24 6.61 -1.93 1.47
N ALA A 25 6.20 -1.39 0.33
CA ALA A 25 5.04 -0.49 0.27
C ALA A 25 3.76 -1.20 0.73
N ALA A 26 3.56 -2.45 0.31
CA ALA A 26 2.40 -3.24 0.75
C ALA A 26 2.44 -3.50 2.25
N LEU A 27 3.62 -3.78 2.80
CA LEU A 27 3.79 -4.00 4.23
C LEU A 27 3.45 -2.75 5.05
N LEU A 28 3.81 -1.57 4.55
CA LEU A 28 3.74 -0.32 5.31
C LEU A 28 2.58 0.60 4.92
N HIS A 29 1.74 0.22 3.96
CA HIS A 29 0.73 1.15 3.40
C HIS A 29 -0.27 1.70 4.43
N ASP A 30 -0.50 0.99 5.52
CA ASP A 30 -1.44 1.40 6.57
C ASP A 30 -0.76 1.72 7.92
N ILE A 31 0.54 2.00 7.94
CA ILE A 31 1.26 2.23 9.21
C ILE A 31 0.71 3.41 10.02
N GLY A 32 0.05 4.36 9.37
CA GLY A 32 -0.52 5.53 10.04
C GLY A 32 -1.96 5.36 10.51
N ASP A 33 -2.54 4.17 10.35
CA ASP A 33 -3.96 3.96 10.59
C ASP A 33 -4.40 4.30 12.02
N GLU A 34 -3.57 4.01 13.02
CA GLU A 34 -3.88 4.33 14.41
C GLU A 34 -3.60 5.79 14.76
N LEU A 35 -2.54 6.38 14.21
CA LEU A 35 -2.10 7.74 14.54
C LEU A 35 -2.83 8.79 13.71
N ALA A 36 -3.18 8.48 12.48
CA ALA A 36 -3.77 9.42 11.53
C ALA A 36 -4.81 8.72 10.67
N PRO A 37 -5.91 8.22 11.26
CA PRO A 37 -6.89 7.40 10.53
C PRO A 37 -7.54 8.11 9.35
N MET A 38 -7.67 9.44 9.41
CA MET A 38 -8.31 10.21 8.33
C MET A 38 -7.36 10.47 7.16
N ASN A 39 -6.05 10.35 7.36
CA ASN A 39 -5.06 10.61 6.32
C ASN A 39 -3.90 9.61 6.37
N HIS A 40 -4.18 8.36 6.74
CA HIS A 40 -3.14 7.32 6.85
C HIS A 40 -2.40 7.08 5.53
N SER A 41 -3.07 7.26 4.40
CA SER A 41 -2.44 7.12 3.09
C SER A 41 -1.34 8.14 2.88
N GLU A 42 -1.60 9.39 3.23
CA GLU A 42 -0.62 10.47 3.12
C GLU A 42 0.55 10.25 4.08
N TYR A 43 0.25 9.76 5.28
CA TYR A 43 1.28 9.45 6.28
C TYR A 43 2.24 8.37 5.76
N ALA A 44 1.70 7.25 5.28
CA ALA A 44 2.51 6.15 4.74
C ALA A 44 3.31 6.60 3.52
N ALA A 45 2.70 7.37 2.63
CA ALA A 45 3.36 7.90 1.44
C ALA A 45 4.52 8.83 1.80
N ALA A 46 4.33 9.67 2.82
CA ALA A 46 5.38 10.60 3.28
C ALA A 46 6.60 9.84 3.83
N VAL A 47 6.37 8.77 4.59
CA VAL A 47 7.44 7.92 5.12
C VAL A 47 8.24 7.27 3.99
N LEU A 48 7.56 6.81 2.95
CA LEU A 48 8.19 6.08 1.84
C LEU A 48 8.80 6.99 0.78
N LYS A 49 8.31 8.22 0.63
CA LYS A 49 8.65 9.11 -0.48
C LYS A 49 10.15 9.22 -0.79
N PRO A 50 11.04 9.40 0.21
CA PRO A 50 12.47 9.55 -0.10
C PRO A 50 13.13 8.30 -0.66
N TYR A 51 12.50 7.14 -0.50
CA TYR A 51 13.13 5.83 -0.73
C TYR A 51 12.49 5.03 -1.87
N VAL A 52 11.37 5.49 -2.43
CA VAL A 52 10.65 4.75 -3.46
C VAL A 52 10.46 5.61 -4.71
N SER A 53 10.09 4.96 -5.83
CA SER A 53 9.82 5.66 -7.08
C SER A 53 8.52 6.48 -6.99
N ASP A 54 8.35 7.41 -7.93
CA ASP A 54 7.12 8.22 -8.01
C ASP A 54 5.88 7.35 -8.16
N LYS A 55 5.97 6.27 -8.92
CA LYS A 55 4.87 5.33 -9.10
C LYS A 55 4.41 4.74 -7.77
N THR A 56 5.34 4.19 -6.99
CA THR A 56 5.03 3.58 -5.69
C THR A 56 4.48 4.62 -4.72
N HIS A 57 5.10 5.80 -4.68
CA HIS A 57 4.62 6.90 -3.84
C HIS A 57 3.18 7.29 -4.19
N TRP A 58 2.88 7.45 -5.47
CA TRP A 58 1.55 7.83 -5.93
C TRP A 58 0.50 6.79 -5.53
N ILE A 59 0.82 5.50 -5.73
CA ILE A 59 -0.07 4.39 -5.38
C ILE A 59 -0.41 4.44 -3.89
N ILE A 60 0.59 4.59 -3.04
CA ILE A 60 0.37 4.60 -1.59
C ILE A 60 -0.37 5.86 -1.15
N GLU A 61 -0.03 7.01 -1.71
CA GLU A 61 -0.71 8.27 -1.39
C GLU A 61 -2.20 8.24 -1.70
N LYS A 62 -2.56 7.59 -2.79
CA LYS A 62 -3.95 7.55 -3.27
C LYS A 62 -4.73 6.31 -2.87
N HIS A 63 -4.08 5.32 -2.25
CA HIS A 63 -4.77 4.04 -1.98
C HIS A 63 -6.03 4.20 -1.12
N GLY A 64 -6.05 5.14 -0.18
CA GLY A 64 -7.22 5.40 0.66
C GLY A 64 -8.43 5.83 -0.15
N GLU A 65 -8.23 6.71 -1.14
CA GLU A 65 -9.32 7.16 -2.02
C GLU A 65 -9.82 6.04 -2.92
N PHE A 66 -8.90 5.19 -3.41
CA PHE A 66 -9.26 4.04 -4.25
C PHE A 66 -9.98 2.97 -3.43
N GLN A 67 -9.62 2.82 -2.16
CA GLN A 67 -10.33 1.93 -1.24
C GLN A 67 -11.79 2.31 -1.04
N MET A 68 -12.13 3.57 -1.20
CA MET A 68 -13.52 4.05 -1.09
C MET A 68 -14.45 3.37 -2.09
N TYR A 69 -13.93 2.82 -3.19
CA TYR A 69 -14.71 2.02 -4.11
C TYR A 69 -15.42 0.87 -3.39
N TYR A 70 -14.75 0.28 -2.37
CA TYR A 70 -15.26 -0.86 -1.63
C TYR A 70 -16.07 -0.48 -0.39
N TYR A 71 -15.75 0.66 0.25
CA TYR A 71 -16.27 1.00 1.57
C TYR A 71 -17.10 2.27 1.64
N ALA A 72 -17.14 3.08 0.58
CA ALA A 72 -17.81 4.39 0.62
C ALA A 72 -19.27 4.30 1.05
N HIS A 73 -19.99 3.28 0.60
CA HIS A 73 -21.40 3.13 0.92
C HIS A 73 -21.63 2.88 2.41
N HIS A 74 -20.68 2.29 3.11
CA HIS A 74 -20.76 2.10 4.57
C HIS A 74 -20.42 3.40 5.32
N LEU A 75 -19.62 4.27 4.70
CA LEU A 75 -19.13 5.50 5.32
C LEU A 75 -19.87 6.76 4.86
N GLY A 76 -20.84 6.60 3.97
CA GLY A 76 -21.58 7.74 3.40
C GLY A 76 -20.80 8.53 2.35
N GLY A 77 -19.67 8.01 1.88
CA GLY A 77 -18.84 8.66 0.87
C GLY A 77 -19.18 8.24 -0.55
N ASN A 78 -18.40 8.72 -1.51
CA ASN A 78 -18.56 8.43 -2.93
C ASN A 78 -17.59 7.31 -3.35
N LYS A 79 -18.13 6.12 -3.67
CA LYS A 79 -17.33 4.98 -4.10
C LYS A 79 -16.58 5.23 -5.41
N ASN A 80 -17.05 6.16 -6.22
CA ASN A 80 -16.45 6.45 -7.53
C ASN A 80 -15.44 7.59 -7.49
N LYS A 81 -15.00 8.01 -6.31
CA LYS A 81 -14.02 9.08 -6.17
C LYS A 81 -12.75 8.80 -6.96
N ARG A 82 -12.34 7.54 -7.06
CA ARG A 82 -11.16 7.12 -7.82
C ARG A 82 -11.26 7.48 -9.30
N ASP A 83 -12.48 7.64 -9.85
CA ASP A 83 -12.69 7.97 -11.26
C ASP A 83 -12.13 9.34 -11.62
N GLU A 84 -11.88 10.21 -10.64
CA GLU A 84 -11.21 11.49 -10.86
C GLU A 84 -9.80 11.30 -11.43
N TYR A 85 -9.20 10.13 -11.22
CA TYR A 85 -7.83 9.81 -11.62
C TYR A 85 -7.76 8.86 -12.81
N LYS A 86 -8.89 8.53 -13.45
CA LYS A 86 -8.92 7.47 -14.48
C LYS A 86 -7.98 7.69 -15.66
N ASP A 87 -7.60 8.92 -15.93
CA ASP A 87 -6.67 9.25 -17.00
C ASP A 87 -5.22 9.34 -16.54
N HIS A 88 -4.96 9.13 -15.24
CA HIS A 88 -3.62 9.17 -14.68
C HIS A 88 -2.86 7.89 -15.05
N LYS A 89 -1.56 8.04 -15.36
CA LYS A 89 -0.73 6.89 -15.81
C LYS A 89 -0.61 5.77 -14.79
N TYR A 90 -0.80 6.06 -13.50
CA TYR A 90 -0.73 5.05 -12.43
C TYR A 90 -2.10 4.61 -11.91
N TYR A 91 -3.17 5.03 -12.57
CA TYR A 91 -4.53 4.70 -12.13
C TYR A 91 -4.75 3.18 -12.05
N GLN A 92 -4.44 2.48 -13.14
CA GLN A 92 -4.66 1.03 -13.19
C GLN A 92 -3.78 0.29 -12.17
N ASP A 93 -2.55 0.75 -11.99
CA ASP A 93 -1.65 0.16 -11.00
C ASP A 93 -2.20 0.30 -9.59
N THR A 94 -2.84 1.43 -9.28
CA THR A 94 -3.43 1.68 -7.96
C THR A 94 -4.69 0.84 -7.76
N VAL A 95 -5.52 0.70 -8.79
CA VAL A 95 -6.69 -0.18 -8.74
C VAL A 95 -6.24 -1.62 -8.45
N ASP A 96 -5.22 -2.08 -9.15
CA ASP A 96 -4.68 -3.43 -8.96
C ASP A 96 -4.10 -3.62 -7.56
N PHE A 97 -3.40 -2.61 -7.04
CA PHE A 97 -2.87 -2.66 -5.68
C PHE A 97 -3.99 -2.84 -4.65
N CYS A 98 -5.02 -2.02 -4.74
CA CYS A 98 -6.13 -2.09 -3.78
C CYS A 98 -6.86 -3.42 -3.86
N GLU A 99 -7.09 -3.93 -5.07
CA GLU A 99 -7.77 -5.19 -5.26
C GLU A 99 -6.95 -6.38 -4.77
N LYS A 100 -5.65 -6.43 -5.14
CA LYS A 100 -4.80 -7.60 -4.90
C LYS A 100 -4.17 -7.64 -3.52
N TYR A 101 -3.80 -6.49 -2.97
CA TYR A 101 -2.96 -6.43 -1.77
C TYR A 101 -3.59 -5.74 -0.57
N ASP A 102 -4.65 -4.98 -0.78
CA ASP A 102 -5.34 -4.29 0.30
C ASP A 102 -6.69 -4.95 0.58
N GLN A 103 -7.59 -4.93 -0.40
CA GLN A 103 -8.94 -5.47 -0.22
C GLN A 103 -8.94 -6.97 0.13
N ASN A 104 -8.03 -7.74 -0.44
CA ASN A 104 -7.97 -9.20 -0.23
C ASN A 104 -7.16 -9.62 0.99
N SER A 105 -6.61 -8.69 1.78
CA SER A 105 -5.62 -9.02 2.82
C SER A 105 -6.21 -9.19 4.20
N PHE A 106 -7.47 -9.64 4.29
CA PHE A 106 -8.17 -9.90 5.53
C PHE A 106 -8.59 -11.37 5.71
N ASP A 107 -8.01 -12.29 4.91
CA ASP A 107 -8.32 -13.71 4.98
C ASP A 107 -7.65 -14.33 6.22
N PRO A 108 -8.41 -14.79 7.23
CA PRO A 108 -7.84 -15.35 8.45
C PRO A 108 -7.12 -16.68 8.23
N ASN A 109 -7.37 -17.34 7.10
CA ASN A 109 -6.77 -18.63 6.77
C ASN A 109 -5.57 -18.51 5.83
N TYR A 110 -5.21 -17.31 5.40
CA TYR A 110 -4.09 -17.10 4.50
C TYR A 110 -2.76 -17.31 5.25
N LYS A 111 -1.87 -18.10 4.67
CA LYS A 111 -0.56 -18.39 5.28
C LYS A 111 0.44 -17.30 4.91
N SER A 112 0.51 -16.27 5.73
CA SER A 112 1.45 -15.19 5.55
C SER A 112 2.86 -15.59 5.98
N LEU A 113 3.86 -15.02 5.30
CA LEU A 113 5.25 -15.16 5.72
C LEU A 113 5.47 -14.33 6.98
N PRO A 114 6.42 -14.74 7.86
CA PRO A 114 6.64 -14.02 9.12
C PRO A 114 7.31 -12.66 8.91
N LEU A 115 7.19 -11.78 9.90
CA LEU A 115 7.77 -10.44 9.84
C LEU A 115 9.28 -10.48 9.56
N ASN A 116 10.01 -11.40 10.17
CA ASN A 116 11.46 -11.49 9.99
C ASN A 116 11.85 -11.83 8.54
N PHE A 117 10.95 -12.42 7.76
CA PHE A 117 11.19 -12.62 6.33
C PHE A 117 11.31 -11.30 5.59
N PHE A 118 10.53 -10.29 6.00
CA PHE A 118 10.47 -9.00 5.32
C PHE A 118 11.49 -7.98 5.85
N GLU A 119 12.14 -8.25 6.99
CA GLU A 119 13.14 -7.33 7.54
C GLU A 119 14.26 -6.97 6.56
N PRO A 120 14.86 -7.93 5.80
CA PRO A 120 15.87 -7.58 4.83
C PRO A 120 15.37 -6.65 3.73
N PHE A 121 14.10 -6.81 3.32
CA PHE A 121 13.49 -5.95 2.31
C PHE A 121 13.37 -4.52 2.84
N VAL A 122 12.89 -4.36 4.07
CA VAL A 122 12.75 -3.05 4.71
C VAL A 122 14.12 -2.37 4.84
N LYS A 123 15.13 -3.10 5.31
CA LYS A 123 16.49 -2.58 5.45
C LYS A 123 17.06 -2.15 4.11
N LYS A 124 16.84 -2.94 3.06
CA LYS A 124 17.31 -2.62 1.71
C LYS A 124 16.72 -1.31 1.20
N ILE A 125 15.41 -1.13 1.34
CA ILE A 125 14.72 0.05 0.83
C ILE A 125 15.12 1.29 1.61
N PHE A 126 15.13 1.24 2.95
CA PHE A 126 15.45 2.39 3.79
C PHE A 126 16.95 2.67 3.89
N SER A 127 17.79 1.81 3.30
CA SER A 127 19.24 2.07 3.16
C SER A 127 19.58 2.80 1.88
N ARG A 128 18.63 3.01 0.98
CA ARG A 128 18.86 3.79 -0.24
C ARG A 128 19.16 5.23 0.11
N LYS A 129 19.96 5.89 -0.73
CA LYS A 129 20.16 7.34 -0.62
C LYS A 129 18.80 8.02 -0.86
N PRO A 130 18.33 8.89 0.06
CA PRO A 130 17.04 9.57 -0.13
C PRO A 130 16.95 10.28 -1.47
N TYR A 131 15.82 10.11 -2.17
CA TYR A 131 15.52 10.71 -3.46
C TYR A 131 16.43 10.24 -4.60
N SER A 132 17.13 9.12 -4.44
CA SER A 132 18.03 8.62 -5.49
C SER A 132 17.32 8.04 -6.70
N SER A 133 16.05 7.69 -6.59
CA SER A 133 15.24 7.13 -7.68
C SER A 133 14.45 8.18 -8.45
N ILE A 134 14.65 9.45 -8.14
CA ILE A 134 13.98 10.58 -8.80
C ILE A 134 14.82 11.09 -9.97
#